data_7430f8bb490cec3ad2b0163a9bf978c0
#
_entry.id   7430f8bb490cec3ad2b0163a9bf978c0
#
_cell.length_a   1.000
_cell.length_b   1.000
_cell.length_c   1.000
_cell.angle_alpha   90.00
_cell.angle_beta   90.00
_cell.angle_gamma   90.00
#
_symmetry.space_group_name_H-M   'P 1'
#
loop_
_entity.id
_entity.type
_entity.pdbx_description
1 polymer ?
#
loop_
_entity_poly.entity_id
_entity_poly.type
_entity_poly.pdbx_seq_one_letter_code
_entity_poly.pdbx_strand_id
1 'polypeptide(L)'
;MISKKEIINSLEKLKINKNDIVMMHGDANVSSQLKGKNLNYKLKSTFELIIKYLKPNGTLIVPTFTTSFTKTKKFNMAKSKSEIGIFSERFRNIKGVKRSFHPIFSFGVIGKNQKSFLNTNMEDCFGEGTFFDLLYKKNAKIICFGCGFNEILLHYL
;
A
#
# COMPACT_ATOMS: atom_id res chain seq x y z
N MET A 1 12.62 18.36 9.54
CA MET A 1 13.08 17.13 8.84
C MET A 1 12.88 15.95 9.78
N ILE A 2 12.38 14.85 9.28
CA ILE A 2 12.22 13.63 10.05
C ILE A 2 13.34 12.61 9.72
N SER A 3 13.67 11.77 10.68
CA SER A 3 14.64 10.69 10.52
C SER A 3 13.94 9.35 10.25
N LYS A 4 14.69 8.40 9.69
CA LYS A 4 14.20 7.02 9.55
C LYS A 4 13.84 6.38 10.89
N LYS A 5 14.55 6.74 11.96
CA LYS A 5 14.30 6.26 13.32
C LYS A 5 12.92 6.73 13.83
N GLU A 6 12.55 7.98 13.56
CA GLU A 6 11.24 8.50 13.96
C GLU A 6 10.09 7.77 13.24
N ILE A 7 10.26 7.40 11.96
CA ILE A 7 9.26 6.58 11.25
C ILE A 7 9.12 5.23 11.96
N ILE A 8 10.21 4.55 12.27
CA ILE A 8 10.16 3.25 12.99
C ILE A 8 9.52 3.39 14.35
N ASN A 9 9.94 4.38 15.15
CA ASN A 9 9.34 4.63 16.46
C ASN A 9 7.82 4.90 16.37
N SER A 10 7.37 5.54 15.29
CA SER A 10 5.93 5.77 15.06
C SER A 10 5.20 4.47 14.77
N LEU A 11 5.78 3.57 13.97
CA LEU A 11 5.20 2.24 13.75
C LEU A 11 5.10 1.42 15.03
N GLU A 12 6.12 1.47 15.88
CA GLU A 12 6.15 0.81 17.18
C GLU A 12 5.08 1.37 18.13
N LYS A 13 4.93 2.70 18.21
CA LYS A 13 3.87 3.35 18.98
C LYS A 13 2.47 2.95 18.52
N LEU A 14 2.28 2.74 17.22
CA LEU A 14 1.05 2.22 16.63
C LEU A 14 0.89 0.70 16.81
N LYS A 15 1.80 0.06 17.56
CA LYS A 15 1.81 -1.39 17.79
C LYS A 15 1.86 -2.20 16.49
N ILE A 16 2.54 -1.68 15.48
CA ILE A 16 2.83 -2.43 14.26
C ILE A 16 4.01 -3.36 14.52
N ASN A 17 3.86 -4.64 14.23
CA ASN A 17 4.86 -5.69 14.46
C ASN A 17 5.39 -6.26 13.14
N LYS A 18 6.53 -6.95 13.21
CA LYS A 18 7.20 -7.57 12.04
C LYS A 18 6.37 -8.63 11.30
N ASN A 19 5.33 -9.16 11.94
CA ASN A 19 4.47 -10.19 11.35
C ASN A 19 3.15 -9.64 10.82
N ASP A 20 2.91 -8.34 11.00
CA ASP A 20 1.65 -7.73 10.63
C ASP A 20 1.45 -7.63 9.12
N ILE A 21 0.22 -7.72 8.71
CA ILE A 21 -0.24 -7.28 7.40
C ILE A 21 -0.69 -5.84 7.57
N VAL A 22 -0.04 -4.94 6.85
CA VAL A 22 -0.28 -3.50 6.95
C VAL A 22 -0.78 -2.99 5.61
N MET A 23 -2.01 -2.48 5.58
CA MET A 23 -2.51 -1.68 4.47
C MET A 23 -2.22 -0.21 4.78
N MET A 24 -1.40 0.42 3.96
CA MET A 24 -0.97 1.79 4.15
C MET A 24 -1.62 2.72 3.11
N HIS A 25 -2.47 3.61 3.58
CA HIS A 25 -2.85 4.80 2.84
C HIS A 25 -1.88 5.92 3.13
N GLY A 26 -1.53 6.70 2.12
CA GLY A 26 -0.58 7.78 2.38
C GLY A 26 -0.43 8.75 1.23
N ASP A 27 0.18 9.88 1.59
CA ASP A 27 0.67 10.86 0.65
C ASP A 27 2.19 11.03 0.74
N ALA A 28 2.72 11.98 0.01
CA ALA A 28 4.15 12.25 -0.03
C ALA A 28 4.65 13.13 1.12
N ASN A 29 3.76 13.71 1.95
CA ASN A 29 4.11 14.76 2.91
C ASN A 29 5.12 14.28 3.95
N VAL A 30 4.88 13.12 4.58
CA VAL A 30 5.83 12.56 5.55
C VAL A 30 7.15 12.20 4.88
N SER A 31 7.10 11.52 3.73
CA SER A 31 8.32 11.13 2.99
C SER A 31 9.11 12.33 2.52
N SER A 32 8.47 13.44 2.16
CA SER A 32 9.11 14.66 1.70
C SER A 32 10.03 15.31 2.76
N GLN A 33 9.77 15.02 4.03
CA GLN A 33 10.55 15.52 5.17
C GLN A 33 11.82 14.72 5.46
N LEU A 34 12.01 13.55 4.83
CA LEU A 34 13.25 12.80 4.94
C LEU A 34 14.42 13.50 4.23
N LYS A 35 15.64 13.26 4.68
CA LYS A 35 16.84 13.64 3.93
C LYS A 35 16.93 12.85 2.63
N GLY A 36 17.28 13.52 1.54
CA GLY A 36 17.45 12.85 0.24
C GLY A 36 17.42 13.85 -0.92
N LYS A 37 17.98 13.43 -2.05
CA LYS A 37 18.21 14.29 -3.22
C LYS A 37 16.94 14.76 -3.95
N ASN A 38 15.89 13.98 -3.90
CA ASN A 38 14.59 14.33 -4.50
C ASN A 38 13.46 13.48 -3.89
N LEU A 39 12.21 13.82 -4.20
CA LEU A 39 11.02 13.15 -3.67
C LEU A 39 10.98 11.66 -4.03
N ASN A 40 11.35 11.29 -5.24
CA ASN A 40 11.39 9.89 -5.67
C ASN A 40 12.32 9.03 -4.82
N TYR A 41 13.51 9.56 -4.51
CA TYR A 41 14.46 8.91 -3.61
C TYR A 41 13.89 8.76 -2.20
N LYS A 42 13.26 9.82 -1.68
CA LYS A 42 12.68 9.86 -0.34
C LYS A 42 11.53 8.85 -0.18
N LEU A 43 10.62 8.80 -1.15
CA LEU A 43 9.53 7.82 -1.19
C LEU A 43 10.07 6.39 -1.27
N LYS A 44 11.03 6.13 -2.15
CA LYS A 44 11.70 4.82 -2.25
C LYS A 44 12.31 4.42 -0.90
N SER A 45 13.06 5.33 -0.27
CA SER A 45 13.68 5.10 1.05
C SER A 45 12.66 4.80 2.14
N THR A 46 11.51 5.48 2.12
CA THR A 46 10.40 5.22 3.05
C THR A 46 9.88 3.80 2.89
N PHE A 47 9.55 3.40 1.67
CA PHE A 47 9.01 2.05 1.43
C PHE A 47 10.02 0.95 1.74
N GLU A 48 11.27 1.10 1.34
CA GLU A 48 12.34 0.14 1.66
C GLU A 48 12.54 0.00 3.17
N LEU A 49 12.44 1.09 3.93
CA LEU A 49 12.52 1.09 5.38
C LEU A 49 11.38 0.28 6.00
N ILE A 50 10.14 0.55 5.58
CA ILE A 50 8.94 -0.11 6.13
C ILE A 50 8.90 -1.59 5.73
N ILE A 51 9.23 -1.91 4.48
CA ILE A 51 9.36 -3.29 4.01
C ILE A 51 10.40 -4.05 4.83
N LYS A 52 11.57 -3.42 5.08
CA LYS A 52 12.61 -4.02 5.92
C LYS A 52 12.15 -4.23 7.35
N TYR A 53 11.42 -3.27 7.92
CA TYR A 53 10.87 -3.37 9.27
C TYR A 53 9.88 -4.53 9.41
N LEU A 54 9.02 -4.75 8.42
CA LEU A 54 8.01 -5.82 8.45
C LEU A 54 8.57 -7.23 8.17
N LYS A 55 9.82 -7.36 7.69
CA LYS A 55 10.44 -8.68 7.44
C LYS A 55 10.71 -9.45 8.75
N PRO A 56 10.71 -10.80 8.70
CA PRO A 56 10.55 -11.64 7.49
C PRO A 56 9.09 -11.99 7.15
N ASN A 57 8.16 -11.85 8.05
CA ASN A 57 6.81 -12.44 7.95
C ASN A 57 5.70 -11.44 7.64
N GLY A 58 5.95 -10.14 7.76
CA GLY A 58 4.95 -9.12 7.48
C GLY A 58 4.69 -8.92 6.00
N THR A 59 3.65 -8.16 5.72
CA THR A 59 3.22 -7.81 4.36
C THR A 59 2.80 -6.36 4.33
N LEU A 60 3.33 -5.61 3.36
CA LEU A 60 2.94 -4.24 3.09
C LEU A 60 2.03 -4.21 1.85
N ILE A 61 0.91 -3.51 1.99
CA ILE A 61 -0.11 -3.32 0.97
C ILE A 61 -0.34 -1.82 0.81
N VAL A 62 -0.39 -1.34 -0.42
CA VAL A 62 -0.75 0.05 -0.71
C VAL A 62 -1.75 0.07 -1.85
N PRO A 63 -2.87 0.82 -1.74
CA PRO A 63 -3.81 1.01 -2.83
C PRO A 63 -3.13 1.61 -4.06
N THR A 64 -3.45 1.09 -5.26
CA THR A 64 -2.88 1.54 -6.54
C THR A 64 -3.95 1.72 -7.60
N PHE A 65 -5.06 2.34 -7.23
CA PHE A 65 -6.29 2.43 -8.01
C PHE A 65 -6.12 3.15 -9.34
N THR A 66 -6.94 2.71 -10.32
CA THR A 66 -7.01 3.31 -11.66
C THR A 66 -8.46 3.64 -11.98
N THR A 67 -8.90 4.81 -11.52
CA THR A 67 -10.30 5.27 -11.62
C THR A 67 -10.73 5.58 -13.04
N SER A 68 -9.79 5.96 -13.92
CA SER A 68 -10.05 6.20 -15.35
C SER A 68 -10.62 4.99 -16.10
N PHE A 69 -10.47 3.78 -15.58
CA PHE A 69 -11.09 2.58 -16.12
C PHE A 69 -12.61 2.71 -16.25
N THR A 70 -13.26 3.39 -15.33
CA THR A 70 -14.72 3.60 -15.37
C THR A 70 -15.17 4.26 -16.69
N LYS A 71 -14.33 5.12 -17.25
CA LYS A 71 -14.57 5.84 -18.51
C LYS A 71 -13.95 5.12 -19.71
N THR A 72 -12.71 4.70 -19.60
CA THR A 72 -11.92 4.22 -20.74
C THR A 72 -12.11 2.74 -21.03
N LYS A 73 -12.57 1.96 -20.04
CA LYS A 73 -12.62 0.49 -20.06
C LYS A 73 -11.29 -0.18 -20.39
N LYS A 74 -10.18 0.54 -20.23
CA LYS A 74 -8.83 0.07 -20.51
C LYS A 74 -8.02 -0.02 -19.23
N PHE A 75 -7.53 -1.21 -18.92
CA PHE A 75 -6.64 -1.47 -17.80
C PHE A 75 -5.54 -2.45 -18.21
N ASN A 76 -4.32 -2.10 -17.90
CA ASN A 76 -3.17 -2.99 -18.02
C ASN A 76 -2.43 -2.99 -16.68
N MET A 77 -2.38 -4.13 -16.02
CA MET A 77 -1.83 -4.29 -14.67
C MET A 77 -0.40 -3.74 -14.55
N ALA A 78 0.43 -3.92 -15.58
CA ALA A 78 1.80 -3.44 -15.58
C ALA A 78 1.93 -1.96 -15.96
N LYS A 79 1.14 -1.48 -16.94
CA LYS A 79 1.32 -0.16 -17.56
C LYS A 79 0.40 0.92 -17.00
N SER A 80 -0.84 0.58 -16.60
CA SER A 80 -1.78 1.57 -16.04
C SER A 80 -1.23 2.16 -14.76
N LYS A 81 -1.09 3.48 -14.72
CA LYS A 81 -0.59 4.20 -13.53
C LYS A 81 -1.62 4.13 -12.39
N SER A 82 -1.14 4.26 -11.17
CA SER A 82 -1.99 4.59 -10.04
C SER A 82 -2.41 6.06 -10.13
N GLU A 83 -3.70 6.34 -9.97
CA GLU A 83 -4.27 7.68 -10.11
C GLU A 83 -4.59 8.34 -8.76
N ILE A 84 -4.29 7.65 -7.67
CA ILE A 84 -4.52 8.14 -6.30
C ILE A 84 -3.25 8.73 -5.65
N GLY A 85 -2.39 9.31 -6.47
CA GLY A 85 -1.25 10.09 -6.00
C GLY A 85 0.12 9.45 -6.23
N ILE A 86 1.15 10.28 -6.09
CA ILE A 86 2.55 9.90 -6.34
C ILE A 86 3.05 8.84 -5.34
N PHE A 87 2.53 8.82 -4.13
CA PHE A 87 2.86 7.82 -3.10
C PHE A 87 2.54 6.41 -3.61
N SER A 88 1.31 6.20 -4.03
CA SER A 88 0.82 4.92 -4.57
C SER A 88 1.50 4.52 -5.87
N GLU A 89 1.68 5.46 -6.79
CA GLU A 89 2.39 5.18 -8.05
C GLU A 89 3.85 4.82 -7.80
N ARG A 90 4.51 5.46 -6.84
CA ARG A 90 5.88 5.11 -6.51
C ARG A 90 6.00 3.75 -5.86
N PHE A 91 5.08 3.38 -4.97
CA PHE A 91 5.04 2.05 -4.36
C PHE A 91 4.88 0.95 -5.40
N ARG A 92 3.95 1.13 -6.35
CA ARG A 92 3.71 0.19 -7.45
C ARG A 92 5.01 -0.17 -8.21
N ASN A 93 5.95 0.76 -8.28
CA ASN A 93 7.22 0.62 -9.01
C ASN A 93 8.40 0.17 -8.11
N ILE A 94 8.18 -0.19 -6.86
CA ILE A 94 9.21 -0.76 -5.98
C ILE A 94 9.53 -2.20 -6.42
N LYS A 95 10.81 -2.53 -6.49
CA LYS A 95 11.26 -3.91 -6.83
C LYS A 95 10.64 -4.93 -5.87
N GLY A 96 9.99 -5.94 -6.42
CA GLY A 96 9.33 -7.01 -5.67
C GLY A 96 7.87 -6.76 -5.33
N VAL A 97 7.36 -5.54 -5.47
CA VAL A 97 5.92 -5.27 -5.39
C VAL A 97 5.23 -5.90 -6.60
N LYS A 98 4.15 -6.60 -6.34
CA LYS A 98 3.23 -7.10 -7.38
C LYS A 98 1.86 -6.47 -7.18
N ARG A 99 1.20 -6.18 -8.27
CA ARG A 99 -0.13 -5.55 -8.30
C ARG A 99 -1.21 -6.60 -8.43
N SER A 100 -2.30 -6.47 -7.67
CA SER A 100 -3.48 -7.31 -7.84
C SER A 100 -4.23 -6.94 -9.10
N PHE A 101 -4.94 -7.91 -9.68
CA PHE A 101 -5.72 -7.71 -10.90
C PHE A 101 -7.15 -7.28 -10.54
N HIS A 102 -7.34 -5.98 -10.34
CA HIS A 102 -8.69 -5.39 -10.33
C HIS A 102 -8.60 -4.05 -11.08
N PRO A 103 -9.44 -3.81 -12.08
CA PRO A 103 -9.25 -2.67 -12.96
C PRO A 103 -9.42 -1.31 -12.26
N ILE A 104 -10.18 -1.23 -11.18
CA ILE A 104 -10.39 0.00 -10.39
C ILE A 104 -9.61 -0.08 -9.09
N PHE A 105 -9.91 -1.07 -8.24
CA PHE A 105 -9.40 -1.20 -6.87
C PHE A 105 -8.22 -2.17 -6.76
N SER A 106 -7.18 -1.96 -7.55
CA SER A 106 -5.97 -2.75 -7.45
C SER A 106 -5.08 -2.32 -6.28
N PHE A 107 -4.30 -3.25 -5.75
CA PHE A 107 -3.36 -3.02 -4.66
C PHE A 107 -1.96 -3.47 -5.06
N GLY A 108 -0.95 -2.69 -4.71
CA GLY A 108 0.42 -3.16 -4.68
C GLY A 108 0.64 -3.96 -3.39
N VAL A 109 1.29 -5.12 -3.49
CA VAL A 109 1.54 -6.03 -2.37
C VAL A 109 2.99 -6.49 -2.37
N ILE A 110 3.62 -6.50 -1.20
CA ILE A 110 4.95 -7.09 -1.00
C ILE A 110 5.04 -7.71 0.40
N GLY A 111 5.60 -8.90 0.51
CA GLY A 111 5.81 -9.62 1.76
C GLY A 111 5.31 -11.05 1.72
N LYS A 112 5.25 -11.70 2.89
CA LYS A 112 4.97 -13.13 3.00
C LYS A 112 3.61 -13.54 2.44
N ASN A 113 2.59 -12.71 2.61
CA ASN A 113 1.23 -13.00 2.16
C ASN A 113 0.95 -12.52 0.72
N GLN A 114 1.96 -12.06 -0.03
CA GLN A 114 1.78 -11.52 -1.39
C GLN A 114 0.97 -12.46 -2.29
N LYS A 115 1.35 -13.75 -2.34
CA LYS A 115 0.66 -14.74 -3.19
C LYS A 115 -0.82 -14.90 -2.82
N SER A 116 -1.15 -14.92 -1.53
CA SER A 116 -2.54 -15.04 -1.08
C SER A 116 -3.40 -13.87 -1.54
N PHE A 117 -2.89 -12.65 -1.40
CA PHE A 117 -3.61 -11.44 -1.83
C PHE A 117 -3.73 -11.31 -3.35
N LEU A 118 -2.80 -11.86 -4.11
CA LEU A 118 -2.86 -11.84 -5.58
C LEU A 118 -3.80 -12.90 -6.15
N ASN A 119 -4.21 -13.88 -5.35
CA ASN A 119 -5.09 -14.98 -5.75
C ASN A 119 -6.53 -14.81 -5.24
N THR A 120 -6.90 -13.62 -4.74
CA THR A 120 -8.29 -13.32 -4.34
C THR A 120 -9.22 -13.20 -5.55
N ASN A 121 -10.54 -13.33 -5.32
CA ASN A 121 -11.52 -13.01 -6.36
C ASN A 121 -11.35 -11.54 -6.82
N MET A 122 -11.22 -11.34 -8.11
CA MET A 122 -10.95 -10.04 -8.74
C MET A 122 -12.14 -9.54 -9.58
N GLU A 123 -13.22 -10.29 -9.67
CA GLU A 123 -14.43 -9.90 -10.39
C GLU A 123 -15.26 -8.94 -9.56
N ASP A 124 -15.27 -9.16 -8.25
CA ASP A 124 -15.98 -8.35 -7.28
C ASP A 124 -15.03 -7.47 -6.46
N CYS A 125 -15.51 -6.28 -6.09
CA CYS A 125 -14.77 -5.39 -5.17
C CYS A 125 -14.88 -5.88 -3.72
N PHE A 126 -16.09 -6.28 -3.32
CA PHE A 126 -16.47 -6.60 -1.95
C PHE A 126 -17.18 -7.94 -1.88
N GLY A 127 -17.22 -8.53 -0.71
CA GLY A 127 -17.84 -9.83 -0.48
C GLY A 127 -16.82 -10.92 -0.25
N GLU A 128 -17.30 -12.14 -0.09
CA GLU A 128 -16.50 -13.31 0.27
C GLU A 128 -15.45 -13.64 -0.81
N GLY A 129 -14.23 -13.95 -0.37
CA GLY A 129 -13.11 -14.31 -1.25
C GLY A 129 -12.42 -13.12 -1.93
N THR A 130 -12.90 -11.89 -1.73
CA THR A 130 -12.29 -10.68 -2.32
C THR A 130 -11.04 -10.24 -1.56
N PHE A 131 -10.37 -9.23 -2.10
CA PHE A 131 -9.18 -8.63 -1.49
C PHE A 131 -9.50 -8.03 -0.10
N PHE A 132 -10.62 -7.33 0.02
CA PHE A 132 -11.05 -6.73 1.28
C PHE A 132 -11.45 -7.79 2.31
N ASP A 133 -12.16 -8.84 1.92
CA ASP A 133 -12.49 -9.96 2.78
C ASP A 133 -11.22 -10.62 3.35
N LEU A 134 -10.21 -10.79 2.51
CA LEU A 134 -8.93 -11.34 2.96
C LEU A 134 -8.19 -10.40 3.93
N LEU A 135 -8.26 -9.08 3.74
CA LEU A 135 -7.72 -8.10 4.71
C LEU A 135 -8.38 -8.29 6.08
N TYR A 136 -9.71 -8.38 6.09
CA TYR A 136 -10.49 -8.59 7.31
C TYR A 136 -10.15 -9.93 7.98
N LYS A 137 -10.25 -11.04 7.25
CA LYS A 137 -9.96 -12.40 7.75
C LYS A 137 -8.53 -12.55 8.30
N LYS A 138 -7.59 -11.76 7.81
CA LYS A 138 -6.19 -11.76 8.27
C LYS A 138 -5.87 -10.68 9.30
N ASN A 139 -6.88 -9.99 9.84
CA ASN A 139 -6.68 -8.89 10.81
C ASN A 139 -5.62 -7.86 10.31
N ALA A 140 -5.72 -7.46 9.07
CA ALA A 140 -4.81 -6.47 8.51
C ALA A 140 -4.98 -5.12 9.23
N LYS A 141 -3.88 -4.48 9.57
CA LYS A 141 -3.87 -3.15 10.17
C LYS A 141 -3.89 -2.09 9.08
N ILE A 142 -4.74 -1.08 9.22
CA ILE A 142 -4.79 0.06 8.30
C ILE A 142 -4.07 1.23 8.95
N ILE A 143 -3.15 1.86 8.23
CA ILE A 143 -2.45 3.04 8.69
C ILE A 143 -2.59 4.20 7.71
N CYS A 144 -2.76 5.41 8.26
CA CYS A 144 -2.72 6.67 7.53
C CYS A 144 -1.31 7.26 7.64
N PHE A 145 -0.61 7.36 6.52
CA PHE A 145 0.76 7.85 6.47
C PHE A 145 0.81 9.22 5.79
N GLY A 146 0.62 10.27 6.57
CA GLY A 146 0.61 11.66 6.09
C GLY A 146 -0.68 12.09 5.41
N CYS A 147 -1.75 11.30 5.51
CA CYS A 147 -3.09 11.63 5.03
C CYS A 147 -4.11 11.59 6.17
N GLY A 148 -5.24 12.25 5.98
CA GLY A 148 -6.34 12.23 6.93
C GLY A 148 -7.11 10.90 6.92
N PHE A 149 -7.78 10.59 8.03
CA PHE A 149 -8.59 9.38 8.13
C PHE A 149 -9.74 9.38 7.11
N ASN A 150 -10.31 10.54 6.81
CA ASN A 150 -11.39 10.70 5.82
C ASN A 150 -10.93 10.48 4.36
N GLU A 151 -9.63 10.39 4.12
CA GLU A 151 -9.05 10.18 2.79
C GLU A 151 -8.81 8.70 2.49
N ILE A 152 -9.08 7.82 3.45
CA ILE A 152 -8.87 6.39 3.31
C ILE A 152 -10.16 5.67 2.91
N LEU A 153 -9.99 4.50 2.30
CA LEU A 153 -11.09 3.61 1.98
C LEU A 153 -11.61 2.91 3.24
N LEU A 154 -12.74 3.38 3.75
CA LEU A 154 -13.39 2.83 4.94
C LEU A 154 -14.47 1.78 4.60
N HIS A 155 -14.49 1.27 3.38
CA HIS A 155 -15.58 0.40 2.90
C HIS A 155 -15.65 -0.98 3.59
N TYR A 156 -14.76 -1.24 4.54
CA TYR A 156 -14.68 -2.55 5.20
C TYR A 156 -14.35 -2.45 6.71
N LEU A 157 -14.75 -1.36 7.33
CA LEU A 157 -14.70 -1.23 8.80
C LEU A 157 -16.07 -1.53 9.40
#